data_c4b9319e92e28c56419b83810bf0186b
#
_entry.id   c4b9319e92e28c56419b83810bf0186b
#
_cell.length_a   1.000
_cell.length_b   1.000
_cell.length_c   1.000
_cell.angle_alpha   90.00
_cell.angle_beta   90.00
_cell.angle_gamma   90.00
#
_symmetry.space_group_name_H-M   'P 1'
#
loop_
_entity.id
_entity.type
_entity.pdbx_description
1 polymer ?
#
loop_
_entity_poly.entity_id
_entity_poly.type
_entity_poly.pdbx_seq_one_letter_code
_entity_poly.pdbx_strand_id
1 'polypeptide(L)'
;PMFKIFSCFPTISDFEGKNEKVHNLLSNDKLTIISLWATWCVPCIKELDAINDVYDDWKEEINFDFFAISVDDSRSQKRAKALANGKSWPYQIFFDKNQDFKRALGTSYIPQTFIIKNKEIIYQHTGYQPGDEEYLFNKLRENETN
;
A
#
# COMPACT_ATOMS: atom_id res chain seq x y z
N PRO A 1 15.87 -9.39 -8.75
CA PRO A 1 16.49 -8.40 -7.95
C PRO A 1 15.57 -7.34 -7.56
N MET A 2 15.53 -7.20 -6.33
CA MET A 2 14.65 -6.30 -5.71
C MET A 2 15.39 -5.07 -5.31
N PHE A 3 14.65 -3.99 -5.18
CA PHE A 3 15.27 -2.77 -4.87
C PHE A 3 15.20 -2.53 -3.40
N LYS A 4 16.26 -1.99 -2.88
CA LYS A 4 16.14 -1.33 -1.60
C LYS A 4 15.44 -0.04 -1.86
N ILE A 5 14.29 0.10 -1.29
CA ILE A 5 13.55 1.19 -1.64
C ILE A 5 13.98 2.43 -0.97
N PHE A 6 15.02 2.50 -0.27
CA PHE A 6 14.87 3.52 0.47
C PHE A 6 15.70 4.38 1.14
N SER A 7 16.89 4.48 0.83
CA SER A 7 17.73 5.34 1.60
C SER A 7 17.44 6.81 1.45
N CYS A 8 16.86 7.27 0.38
CA CYS A 8 16.72 8.70 0.26
C CYS A 8 15.38 9.11 -0.24
N PHE A 9 14.36 8.60 0.33
CA PHE A 9 13.22 8.65 -0.33
C PHE A 9 12.25 9.51 0.06
N PRO A 10 11.29 9.62 -0.89
CA PRO A 10 10.35 10.71 -0.80
C PRO A 10 9.49 10.56 0.42
N THR A 11 8.94 11.65 0.78
CA THR A 11 7.99 11.68 1.88
C THR A 11 6.61 11.48 1.33
N ILE A 12 5.76 10.90 2.18
CA ILE A 12 4.32 10.84 1.96
C ILE A 12 3.67 11.51 3.16
N SER A 13 2.39 11.86 3.05
CA SER A 13 1.68 12.52 4.15
C SER A 13 0.73 11.55 4.81
N ASP A 14 0.62 11.61 6.13
CA ASP A 14 -0.37 10.80 6.83
C ASP A 14 -1.75 11.45 6.73
N PHE A 15 -2.73 10.86 7.42
CA PHE A 15 -4.11 11.31 7.34
C PHE A 15 -4.30 12.73 7.86
N GLU A 16 -3.45 13.17 8.79
CA GLU A 16 -3.50 14.51 9.35
C GLU A 16 -2.62 15.51 8.61
N GLY A 17 -1.94 15.07 7.56
CA GLY A 17 -1.10 15.95 6.77
C GLY A 17 0.36 16.01 7.19
N LYS A 18 0.75 15.20 8.17
CA LYS A 18 2.14 15.20 8.60
C LYS A 18 2.99 14.42 7.61
N ASN A 19 4.12 14.98 7.24
CA ASN A 19 5.04 14.32 6.32
C ASN A 19 5.83 13.22 7.01
N GLU A 20 5.94 12.08 6.35
CA GLU A 20 6.70 10.93 6.85
C GLU A 20 7.60 10.42 5.74
N LYS A 21 8.81 10.06 6.08
CA LYS A 21 9.68 9.39 5.10
C LYS A 21 9.29 7.92 5.06
N VAL A 22 9.08 7.40 3.86
CA VAL A 22 8.69 6.00 3.69
C VAL A 22 9.70 5.09 4.37
N HIS A 23 10.97 5.39 4.23
CA HIS A 23 12.04 4.61 4.87
C HIS A 23 11.80 4.42 6.37
N ASN A 24 11.32 5.46 7.05
CA ASN A 24 11.12 5.41 8.49
C ASN A 24 9.86 4.67 8.91
N LEU A 25 8.94 4.45 7.98
CA LEU A 25 7.70 3.75 8.27
C LEU A 25 7.87 2.24 8.18
N LEU A 26 8.90 1.78 7.49
CA LEU A 26 9.08 0.37 7.26
C LEU A 26 9.81 -0.29 8.43
N SER A 27 9.34 -1.48 8.80
CA SER A 27 9.92 -2.23 9.89
C SER A 27 10.84 -3.31 9.36
N ASN A 28 11.85 -3.67 10.13
CA ASN A 28 12.72 -4.79 9.78
C ASN A 28 12.21 -6.12 10.31
N ASP A 29 11.23 -6.10 11.22
CA ASP A 29 10.79 -7.34 11.86
C ASP A 29 9.46 -7.85 11.37
N LYS A 30 8.83 -7.18 10.42
CA LYS A 30 7.59 -7.70 9.85
C LYS A 30 7.43 -7.22 8.43
N LEU A 31 6.59 -7.92 7.69
CA LEU A 31 6.31 -7.57 6.31
C LEU A 31 5.41 -6.35 6.24
N THR A 32 5.53 -5.60 5.15
CA THR A 32 4.64 -4.48 4.88
C THR A 32 4.04 -4.66 3.49
N ILE A 33 2.74 -4.48 3.39
CA ILE A 33 2.08 -4.40 2.09
C ILE A 33 1.87 -2.92 1.78
N ILE A 34 2.22 -2.50 0.58
CA ILE A 34 1.94 -1.16 0.10
C ILE A 34 1.03 -1.28 -1.12
N SER A 35 -0.09 -0.57 -1.09
CA SER A 35 -1.01 -0.52 -2.22
C SER A 35 -1.16 0.93 -2.68
N LEU A 36 -0.83 1.21 -3.93
CA LEU A 36 -1.04 2.53 -4.52
C LEU A 36 -2.43 2.56 -5.13
N TRP A 37 -3.21 3.58 -4.79
CA TRP A 37 -4.59 3.69 -5.23
C TRP A 37 -4.98 5.14 -5.48
N ALA A 38 -6.14 5.35 -6.06
CA ALA A 38 -6.71 6.70 -6.22
C ALA A 38 -8.22 6.59 -6.26
N THR A 39 -8.88 7.70 -5.94
CA THR A 39 -10.36 7.74 -5.91
C THR A 39 -10.96 7.45 -7.28
N TRP A 40 -10.24 7.76 -8.35
CA TRP A 40 -10.72 7.57 -9.72
C TRP A 40 -10.35 6.19 -10.28
N CYS A 41 -9.74 5.35 -9.48
CA CYS A 41 -9.26 4.06 -9.94
C CYS A 41 -10.18 2.95 -9.43
N VAL A 42 -11.12 2.51 -10.26
CA VAL A 42 -12.09 1.50 -9.86
C VAL A 42 -11.45 0.17 -9.44
N PRO A 43 -10.50 -0.39 -10.18
CA PRO A 43 -9.89 -1.65 -9.73
C PRO A 43 -9.08 -1.50 -8.44
N CYS A 44 -8.55 -0.31 -8.16
CA CYS A 44 -7.87 -0.05 -6.89
C CYS A 44 -8.84 -0.21 -5.72
N ILE A 45 -10.01 0.39 -5.85
CA ILE A 45 -11.02 0.36 -4.80
C ILE A 45 -11.56 -1.06 -4.63
N LYS A 46 -11.74 -1.77 -5.73
CA LYS A 46 -12.19 -3.16 -5.66
C LYS A 46 -11.18 -4.04 -4.92
N GLU A 47 -9.90 -3.80 -5.16
CA GLU A 47 -8.86 -4.55 -4.46
C GLU A 47 -8.90 -4.28 -2.96
N LEU A 48 -8.96 -3.01 -2.59
CA LEU A 48 -8.96 -2.64 -1.17
C LEU A 48 -10.23 -3.12 -0.47
N ASP A 49 -11.37 -3.11 -1.16
CA ASP A 49 -12.61 -3.66 -0.60
C ASP A 49 -12.51 -5.18 -0.42
N ALA A 50 -11.95 -5.89 -1.39
CA ALA A 50 -11.82 -7.34 -1.31
C ALA A 50 -10.88 -7.74 -0.17
N ILE A 51 -9.78 -7.01 0.00
CA ILE A 51 -8.86 -7.28 1.10
C ILE A 51 -9.53 -6.97 2.44
N ASN A 52 -10.32 -5.90 2.49
CA ASN A 52 -11.03 -5.54 3.72
C ASN A 52 -11.92 -6.68 4.20
N ASP A 53 -12.55 -7.39 3.29
CA ASP A 53 -13.44 -8.50 3.65
C ASP A 53 -12.73 -9.63 4.37
N VAL A 54 -11.44 -9.80 4.14
CA VAL A 54 -10.65 -10.90 4.69
C VAL A 54 -9.52 -10.42 5.60
N TYR A 55 -9.48 -9.13 5.86
CA TYR A 55 -8.33 -8.52 6.55
C TYR A 55 -8.11 -9.07 7.95
N ASP A 56 -9.20 -9.23 8.70
CA ASP A 56 -9.08 -9.73 10.07
C ASP A 56 -8.53 -11.16 10.08
N ASP A 57 -8.94 -11.98 9.12
CA ASP A 57 -8.41 -13.35 9.01
C ASP A 57 -6.91 -13.31 8.72
N TRP A 58 -6.50 -12.42 7.82
CA TRP A 58 -5.08 -12.28 7.49
C TRP A 58 -4.28 -11.86 8.73
N LYS A 59 -4.81 -10.90 9.49
CA LYS A 59 -4.11 -10.39 10.68
C LYS A 59 -4.02 -11.42 11.80
N GLU A 60 -4.95 -12.34 11.84
CA GLU A 60 -4.88 -13.42 12.82
C GLU A 60 -3.73 -14.38 12.49
N GLU A 61 -3.44 -14.55 11.22
CA GLU A 61 -2.44 -15.49 10.79
C GLU A 61 -1.05 -14.89 10.71
N ILE A 62 -0.93 -13.65 10.25
CA ILE A 62 0.37 -13.01 9.98
C ILE A 62 0.39 -11.62 10.59
N ASN A 63 1.51 -11.26 11.19
CA ASN A 63 1.73 -9.91 11.68
C ASN A 63 2.38 -9.09 10.56
N PHE A 64 1.66 -8.13 10.02
CA PHE A 64 2.17 -7.29 8.94
C PHE A 64 1.56 -5.89 9.04
N ASP A 65 2.19 -4.92 8.36
CA ASP A 65 1.62 -3.59 8.21
C ASP A 65 1.02 -3.46 6.82
N PHE A 66 0.00 -2.65 6.67
CA PHE A 66 -0.61 -2.39 5.37
C PHE A 66 -0.77 -0.87 5.19
N PHE A 67 -0.06 -0.33 4.22
CA PHE A 67 -0.14 1.09 3.89
C PHE A 67 -0.87 1.25 2.56
N ALA A 68 -2.03 1.90 2.59
CA ALA A 68 -2.75 2.26 1.37
C ALA A 68 -2.38 3.70 1.06
N ILE A 69 -1.61 3.90 0.00
CA ILE A 69 -1.06 5.20 -0.33
C ILE A 69 -1.78 5.76 -1.54
N SER A 70 -2.55 6.82 -1.32
CA SER A 70 -3.30 7.47 -2.40
C SER A 70 -2.37 8.30 -3.26
N VAL A 71 -2.51 8.16 -4.58
CA VAL A 71 -1.79 9.03 -5.51
C VAL A 71 -2.69 10.17 -6.01
N ASP A 72 -3.81 10.39 -5.36
CA ASP A 72 -4.64 11.57 -5.64
C ASP A 72 -3.83 12.83 -5.42
N ASP A 73 -4.00 13.80 -6.31
CA ASP A 73 -3.30 15.08 -6.16
C ASP A 73 -3.98 15.93 -5.08
N SER A 74 -3.44 17.12 -4.84
CA SER A 74 -3.97 17.98 -3.79
C SER A 74 -5.43 18.36 -4.00
N ARG A 75 -5.91 18.34 -5.25
CA ARG A 75 -7.31 18.70 -5.52
C ARG A 75 -8.28 17.60 -5.14
N SER A 76 -7.86 16.33 -5.21
CA SER A 76 -8.74 15.21 -4.91
C SER A 76 -8.44 14.55 -3.57
N GLN A 77 -7.49 15.07 -2.81
CA GLN A 77 -7.09 14.48 -1.55
C GLN A 77 -8.24 14.42 -0.53
N LYS A 78 -9.07 15.46 -0.49
CA LYS A 78 -10.23 15.47 0.39
C LYS A 78 -11.18 14.33 0.06
N ARG A 79 -11.38 14.08 -1.23
CA ARG A 79 -12.24 13.01 -1.67
C ARG A 79 -11.66 11.65 -1.26
N ALA A 80 -10.34 11.52 -1.34
CA ALA A 80 -9.67 10.29 -0.94
C ALA A 80 -9.86 10.03 0.55
N LYS A 81 -9.75 11.07 1.38
CA LYS A 81 -9.98 10.94 2.82
C LYS A 81 -11.42 10.55 3.11
N ALA A 82 -12.37 11.19 2.44
CA ALA A 82 -13.78 10.90 2.64
C ALA A 82 -14.11 9.47 2.24
N LEU A 83 -13.53 9.01 1.14
CA LEU A 83 -13.79 7.66 0.67
C LEU A 83 -13.24 6.62 1.64
N ALA A 84 -12.01 6.80 2.10
CA ALA A 84 -11.39 5.87 3.04
C ALA A 84 -12.19 5.80 4.34
N ASN A 85 -12.65 6.96 4.84
CA ASN A 85 -13.50 6.98 6.02
C ASN A 85 -14.83 6.31 5.79
N GLY A 86 -15.46 6.57 4.65
CA GLY A 86 -16.77 5.98 4.33
C GLY A 86 -16.69 4.46 4.17
N LYS A 87 -15.57 3.96 3.70
CA LYS A 87 -15.36 2.52 3.56
C LYS A 87 -14.96 1.85 4.87
N SER A 88 -14.55 2.63 5.85
CA SER A 88 -14.04 2.11 7.14
C SER A 88 -12.89 1.13 6.90
N TRP A 89 -12.02 1.45 5.96
CA TRP A 89 -10.89 0.59 5.67
C TRP A 89 -9.94 0.54 6.88
N PRO A 90 -9.41 -0.62 7.22
CA PRO A 90 -8.55 -0.78 8.40
C PRO A 90 -7.09 -0.42 8.15
N TYR A 91 -6.76 -0.03 6.94
CA TYR A 91 -5.38 0.23 6.53
C TYR A 91 -4.88 1.56 7.07
N GLN A 92 -3.57 1.68 7.19
CA GLN A 92 -2.97 2.99 7.42
C GLN A 92 -2.98 3.73 6.09
N ILE A 93 -3.58 4.92 6.08
CA ILE A 93 -3.80 5.68 4.85
C ILE A 93 -2.76 6.79 4.77
N PHE A 94 -2.07 6.85 3.64
CA PHE A 94 -1.11 7.91 3.35
C PHE A 94 -1.41 8.52 2.00
N PHE A 95 -0.79 9.66 1.73
CA PHE A 95 -1.03 10.42 0.50
C PHE A 95 0.28 10.79 -0.16
N ASP A 96 0.38 10.48 -1.45
CA ASP A 96 1.53 10.79 -2.29
C ASP A 96 1.11 11.90 -3.26
N LYS A 97 0.76 13.06 -2.72
CA LYS A 97 0.03 14.07 -3.49
C LYS A 97 0.79 14.64 -4.70
N ASN A 98 2.11 14.59 -4.67
CA ASN A 98 2.93 15.01 -5.80
C ASN A 98 3.40 13.83 -6.64
N GLN A 99 3.00 12.63 -6.26
CA GLN A 99 3.37 11.38 -6.91
C GLN A 99 4.88 11.12 -6.94
N ASP A 100 5.59 11.69 -5.99
CA ASP A 100 7.05 11.49 -5.89
C ASP A 100 7.40 10.05 -5.57
N PHE A 101 6.64 9.43 -4.66
CA PHE A 101 6.88 8.05 -4.30
C PHE A 101 6.56 7.12 -5.47
N LYS A 102 5.45 7.35 -6.14
CA LYS A 102 5.07 6.58 -7.32
C LYS A 102 6.17 6.66 -8.38
N ARG A 103 6.69 7.86 -8.64
CA ARG A 103 7.76 8.04 -9.60
C ARG A 103 9.05 7.33 -9.17
N ALA A 104 9.36 7.39 -7.89
CA ALA A 104 10.54 6.71 -7.35
C ALA A 104 10.45 5.19 -7.54
N LEU A 105 9.24 4.65 -7.48
CA LEU A 105 9.02 3.23 -7.72
C LEU A 105 9.07 2.86 -9.20
N GLY A 106 9.09 3.86 -10.07
CA GLY A 106 9.19 3.62 -11.51
C GLY A 106 7.92 3.07 -12.14
N THR A 107 6.77 3.29 -11.51
CA THR A 107 5.52 2.73 -12.02
C THR A 107 4.64 3.82 -12.60
N SER A 108 3.90 3.46 -13.66
CA SER A 108 2.95 4.37 -14.31
C SER A 108 1.51 3.96 -14.11
N TYR A 109 1.28 2.73 -13.66
CA TYR A 109 -0.07 2.18 -13.57
C TYR A 109 -0.46 1.91 -12.14
N ILE A 110 -1.74 2.02 -11.84
CA ILE A 110 -2.31 1.61 -10.57
C ILE A 110 -3.53 0.71 -10.84
N PRO A 111 -3.88 -0.18 -9.91
CA PRO A 111 -3.23 -0.39 -8.64
C PRO A 111 -1.87 -1.07 -8.79
N GLN A 112 -0.98 -0.73 -7.89
CA GLN A 112 0.28 -1.43 -7.74
C GLN A 112 0.33 -1.90 -6.30
N THR A 113 0.66 -3.17 -6.11
CA THR A 113 0.72 -3.75 -4.78
C THR A 113 2.10 -4.35 -4.58
N PHE A 114 2.71 -4.01 -3.47
CA PHE A 114 4.07 -4.45 -3.17
C PHE A 114 4.10 -5.15 -1.83
N ILE A 115 4.98 -6.14 -1.68
CA ILE A 115 5.34 -6.68 -0.37
C ILE A 115 6.78 -6.28 -0.11
N ILE A 116 7.01 -5.71 1.06
CA ILE A 116 8.31 -5.20 1.48
C ILE A 116 8.81 -6.04 2.65
N LYS A 117 10.06 -6.48 2.56
CA LYS A 117 10.71 -7.21 3.65
C LYS A 117 12.12 -6.65 3.81
N ASN A 118 12.49 -6.27 5.02
CA ASN A 118 13.80 -5.71 5.30
C ASN A 118 14.11 -4.53 4.37
N LYS A 119 13.10 -3.69 4.13
CA LYS A 119 13.20 -2.49 3.30
C LYS A 119 13.53 -2.78 1.85
N GLU A 120 13.17 -3.97 1.38
CA GLU A 120 13.32 -4.35 -0.03
C GLU A 120 11.99 -4.82 -0.57
N ILE A 121 11.73 -4.51 -1.83
CA ILE A 121 10.54 -5.02 -2.50
C ILE A 121 10.80 -6.46 -2.87
N ILE A 122 9.98 -7.37 -2.34
CA ILE A 122 10.14 -8.80 -2.63
C ILE A 122 9.02 -9.32 -3.53
N TYR A 123 8.00 -8.52 -3.76
CA TYR A 123 6.88 -8.90 -4.62
C TYR A 123 6.21 -7.65 -5.14
N GLN A 124 5.78 -7.69 -6.39
CA GLN A 124 5.06 -6.59 -7.01
C GLN A 124 4.00 -7.16 -7.95
N HIS A 125 2.82 -6.58 -7.91
CA HIS A 125 1.73 -6.97 -8.80
C HIS A 125 1.05 -5.72 -9.33
N THR A 126 0.77 -5.71 -10.63
CA THR A 126 0.10 -4.59 -11.30
C THR A 126 -1.32 -4.99 -11.63
N GLY A 127 -2.27 -4.10 -11.30
CA GLY A 127 -3.68 -4.34 -11.63
C GLY A 127 -4.37 -5.17 -10.58
N TYR A 128 -5.66 -5.38 -10.78
CA TYR A 128 -6.45 -6.21 -9.88
C TYR A 128 -7.57 -6.91 -10.63
N GLN A 129 -7.69 -8.20 -10.42
CA GLN A 129 -8.85 -8.99 -10.83
C GLN A 129 -9.30 -9.80 -9.62
N PRO A 130 -10.60 -10.10 -9.51
CA PRO A 130 -11.08 -10.90 -8.38
C PRO A 130 -10.29 -12.18 -8.20
N GLY A 131 -9.85 -12.43 -6.98
CA GLY A 131 -8.99 -13.56 -6.65
C GLY A 131 -7.54 -13.17 -6.46
N ASP A 132 -7.12 -12.02 -6.96
CA ASP A 132 -5.73 -11.57 -6.82
C ASP A 132 -5.37 -11.35 -5.34
N GLU A 133 -6.35 -11.03 -4.50
CA GLU A 133 -6.09 -10.84 -3.08
C GLU A 133 -5.64 -12.15 -2.41
N GLU A 134 -6.16 -13.28 -2.89
CA GLU A 134 -5.73 -14.58 -2.34
C GLU A 134 -4.30 -14.88 -2.74
N TYR A 135 -3.95 -14.52 -3.96
CA TYR A 135 -2.59 -14.72 -4.45
C TYR A 135 -1.61 -13.85 -3.65
N LEU A 136 -2.02 -12.62 -3.37
CA LEU A 136 -1.23 -11.71 -2.54
C LEU A 136 -1.00 -12.31 -1.14
N PHE A 137 -2.05 -12.86 -0.54
CA PHE A 137 -1.93 -13.42 0.79
C PHE A 137 -1.02 -14.66 0.79
N ASN A 138 -1.10 -15.47 -0.25
CA ASN A 138 -0.20 -16.62 -0.38
C ASN A 138 1.25 -16.16 -0.47
N LYS A 139 1.52 -15.08 -1.20
CA LYS A 139 2.87 -14.52 -1.28
C LYS A 139 3.35 -13.97 0.05
N LEU A 140 2.45 -13.34 0.78
CA LEU A 140 2.75 -12.84 2.11
C LEU A 140 3.12 -14.01 3.03
N ARG A 141 2.32 -15.06 2.98
CA ARG A 141 2.53 -16.25 3.80
C ARG A 141 3.86 -16.93 3.49
N GLU A 142 4.23 -17.01 2.20
CA GLU A 142 5.47 -17.63 1.78
C GLU A 142 6.71 -16.88 2.31
N ASN A 143 6.58 -15.60 2.53
CA ASN A 143 7.71 -14.76 2.91
C ASN A 143 7.72 -14.36 4.38
N GLU A 144 6.75 -14.88 5.10
CA GLU A 144 6.57 -14.48 6.48
C GLU A 144 7.65 -14.95 7.40
N THR A 145 8.38 -15.95 7.10
CA THR A 145 9.14 -16.49 8.08
C THR A 145 10.36 -15.93 8.41
N ASN A 146 10.49 -16.02 9.47
CA ASN A 146 11.61 -15.97 10.19
C ASN A 146 12.81 -15.58 9.75
#